data_702933dabf9e25afcf382ef034bcd291
#
_entry.id   702933dabf9e25afcf382ef034bcd291
#
_cell.length_a   1.000
_cell.length_b   1.000
_cell.length_c   1.000
_cell.angle_alpha   90.00
_cell.angle_beta   90.00
_cell.angle_gamma   90.00
#
_symmetry.space_group_name_H-M   'P 1'
#
loop_
_entity.id
_entity.type
_entity.pdbx_description
1 polymer ?
#
loop_
_entity_poly.entity_id
_entity_poly.type
_entity_poly.pdbx_seq_one_letter_code
_entity_poly.pdbx_strand_id
1 'polypeptide(L)'
;MSLVLRYAARSDRGLVRANNEDSVYAGARLLALADGMGGHAAGEVASQLVIAALAHLDDDEPGGDLLAKLDSAVRSGNSAIAAQVEMEPDLEGMGTTLTAILFAGNRLGLVHIGDSRGYLFRDGELTQITKDDTFVQTLVDEGRITAEEAHSHPQRSLIMRALTGHEVEPTLTMREARAGDRYLLCSDGLSDPVSDETIAEALQIPDVAESAYRLIELALRGGGPDNVTVVVADVVDYDYGQTQPILAGAVSGDEDQLTLPNTAAGRASAINPRKEVAKRVPPQAETVNRPRWSRRRTFMVITLVILVVLAGLAIGRTVIRNNYYVAEYNGVVSIVRGIQGSLLGMSLHEPYRVGCLNARNELSLIDYNQSGGHLDCHLMKLQDLRPSDRAQVQAGLPGGTLDEAIGQLRDLAAKSLLPLCPPPRATSPPAPTTTENPSGTPQPTNTSTPATSPPPTSSSATTSPSAGPSTSPASPPPSTTDTSSVATPTPPPPQPGIECRAAA
;
A
#
# COMPACT_ATOMS: atom_id res chain seq x y z
N MET A 1 17.56 -7.61 43.00
CA MET A 1 17.48 -6.44 42.15
C MET A 1 16.71 -6.89 40.92
N SER A 2 15.61 -6.23 40.65
CA SER A 2 14.76 -6.55 39.49
C SER A 2 14.96 -5.46 38.44
N LEU A 3 15.17 -5.85 37.19
CA LEU A 3 15.21 -4.92 36.08
C LEU A 3 13.79 -4.45 35.77
N VAL A 4 13.64 -3.15 35.61
CA VAL A 4 12.36 -2.47 35.28
C VAL A 4 12.58 -1.49 34.14
N LEU A 5 11.49 -1.12 33.46
CA LEU A 5 11.51 -0.11 32.40
C LEU A 5 11.23 1.29 32.96
N ARG A 6 12.01 2.27 32.47
CA ARG A 6 11.72 3.70 32.56
C ARG A 6 11.48 4.20 31.14
N TYR A 7 10.30 4.66 30.84
CA TYR A 7 9.87 4.88 29.47
C TYR A 7 9.23 6.25 29.25
N ALA A 8 9.25 6.68 28.01
CA ALA A 8 8.48 7.82 27.49
C ALA A 8 8.00 7.47 26.06
N ALA A 9 6.82 7.94 25.74
CA ALA A 9 6.27 7.84 24.40
C ALA A 9 5.80 9.21 23.92
N ARG A 10 5.96 9.49 22.63
CA ARG A 10 5.45 10.69 21.98
C ARG A 10 5.03 10.36 20.56
N SER A 11 3.98 11.05 20.13
CA SER A 11 3.49 11.00 18.77
C SER A 11 3.18 12.42 18.29
N ASP A 12 3.45 12.69 17.02
CA ASP A 12 3.12 13.94 16.34
C ASP A 12 2.60 13.61 14.94
N ARG A 13 1.60 14.35 14.50
CA ARG A 13 0.99 14.16 13.18
C ARG A 13 1.95 14.45 12.02
N GLY A 14 3.05 15.12 12.27
CA GLY A 14 3.92 15.65 11.23
C GLY A 14 3.36 16.91 10.58
N LEU A 15 4.01 17.34 9.49
CA LEU A 15 3.71 18.62 8.84
C LEU A 15 2.88 18.48 7.55
N VAL A 16 2.73 17.25 7.04
CA VAL A 16 2.12 16.96 5.73
C VAL A 16 0.78 16.24 5.89
N ARG A 17 0.67 15.30 6.83
CA ARG A 17 -0.54 14.49 7.05
C ARG A 17 -1.68 15.30 7.67
N ALA A 18 -2.93 14.92 7.36
CA ALA A 18 -4.12 15.57 7.89
C ALA A 18 -4.49 15.08 9.30
N ASN A 19 -4.30 13.80 9.56
CA ASN A 19 -4.57 13.07 10.80
C ASN A 19 -3.33 12.30 11.26
N ASN A 20 -3.38 11.76 12.45
CA ASN A 20 -2.37 10.87 13.00
C ASN A 20 -2.94 9.45 13.03
N GLU A 21 -2.35 8.56 12.27
CA GLU A 21 -2.76 7.16 12.16
C GLU A 21 -1.87 6.23 12.99
N ASP A 22 -0.78 6.76 13.58
CA ASP A 22 0.07 6.02 14.51
C ASP A 22 -0.61 5.85 15.86
N SER A 23 -0.43 4.70 16.49
CA SER A 23 -0.85 4.43 17.86
C SER A 23 0.30 3.82 18.65
N VAL A 24 0.47 4.24 19.90
CA VAL A 24 1.53 3.78 20.77
C VAL A 24 1.05 3.50 22.19
N TYR A 25 1.60 2.43 22.77
CA TYR A 25 1.47 2.07 24.17
C TYR A 25 2.87 1.89 24.79
N ALA A 26 3.13 2.57 25.89
CA ALA A 26 4.36 2.35 26.66
C ALA A 26 3.99 2.14 28.13
N GLY A 27 4.25 0.96 28.64
CA GLY A 27 3.92 0.54 29.98
C GLY A 27 5.07 -0.15 30.71
N ALA A 28 4.79 -0.66 31.91
CA ALA A 28 5.79 -1.25 32.77
C ALA A 28 6.48 -2.49 32.16
N ARG A 29 5.77 -3.18 31.27
CA ARG A 29 6.21 -4.43 30.65
C ARG A 29 6.03 -4.45 29.13
N LEU A 30 5.09 -3.67 28.61
CA LEU A 30 4.77 -3.63 27.18
C LEU A 30 5.16 -2.28 26.59
N LEU A 31 5.97 -2.34 25.55
CA LEU A 31 6.19 -1.22 24.61
C LEU A 31 5.63 -1.65 23.27
N ALA A 32 4.71 -0.92 22.69
CA ALA A 32 4.09 -1.28 21.41
C ALA A 32 3.86 -0.03 20.57
N LEU A 33 4.19 -0.11 19.29
CA LEU A 33 3.99 0.92 18.29
C LEU A 33 3.35 0.28 17.06
N ALA A 34 2.30 0.91 16.56
CA ALA A 34 1.54 0.51 15.40
C ALA A 34 1.37 1.74 14.50
N ASP A 35 1.89 1.67 13.28
CA ASP A 35 1.79 2.69 12.24
C ASP A 35 0.64 2.29 11.32
N GLY A 36 -0.41 3.09 11.33
CA GLY A 36 -1.65 2.83 10.61
C GLY A 36 -1.57 3.22 9.16
N MET A 37 -2.06 2.36 8.28
CA MET A 37 -2.13 2.60 6.85
C MET A 37 -3.53 2.37 6.30
N GLY A 38 -3.91 3.14 5.27
CA GLY A 38 -5.22 3.04 4.62
C GLY A 38 -5.75 4.40 4.20
N GLY A 39 -6.77 4.43 3.33
CA GLY A 39 -7.43 5.69 2.94
C GLY A 39 -8.45 6.15 4.00
N HIS A 40 -8.65 7.48 4.16
CA HIS A 40 -9.77 8.07 4.92
C HIS A 40 -9.90 7.60 6.40
N ALA A 41 -8.92 7.86 7.26
CA ALA A 41 -8.92 7.50 8.69
C ALA A 41 -8.98 5.97 8.99
N ALA A 42 -8.83 5.12 7.99
CA ALA A 42 -8.88 3.67 8.16
C ALA A 42 -7.63 3.15 8.91
N GLY A 43 -6.45 3.75 8.69
CA GLY A 43 -5.21 3.40 9.39
C GLY A 43 -5.29 3.68 10.89
N GLU A 44 -5.91 4.79 11.30
CA GLU A 44 -6.17 5.13 12.69
C GLU A 44 -6.92 4.02 13.44
N VAL A 45 -7.99 3.49 12.82
CA VAL A 45 -8.79 2.41 13.43
C VAL A 45 -7.96 1.14 13.55
N ALA A 46 -7.19 0.77 12.52
CA ALA A 46 -6.39 -0.45 12.53
C ALA A 46 -5.30 -0.40 13.62
N SER A 47 -4.56 0.71 13.74
CA SER A 47 -3.51 0.86 14.75
C SER A 47 -4.09 0.85 16.18
N GLN A 48 -5.24 1.50 16.41
CA GLN A 48 -5.94 1.47 17.69
C GLN A 48 -6.38 0.05 18.10
N LEU A 49 -6.96 -0.72 17.18
CA LEU A 49 -7.41 -2.09 17.43
C LEU A 49 -6.24 -3.01 17.84
N VAL A 50 -5.11 -2.89 17.15
CA VAL A 50 -3.92 -3.70 17.45
C VAL A 50 -3.32 -3.32 18.80
N ILE A 51 -3.15 -2.04 19.09
CA ILE A 51 -2.65 -1.57 20.40
C ILE A 51 -3.58 -2.01 21.53
N ALA A 52 -4.89 -1.90 21.36
CA ALA A 52 -5.87 -2.35 22.34
C ALA A 52 -5.78 -3.87 22.62
N ALA A 53 -5.53 -4.68 21.58
CA ALA A 53 -5.36 -6.12 21.70
C ALA A 53 -4.09 -6.52 22.48
N LEU A 54 -3.03 -5.68 22.47
CA LEU A 54 -1.79 -5.94 23.17
C LEU A 54 -1.80 -5.40 24.61
N ALA A 55 -2.56 -4.35 24.91
CA ALA A 55 -2.49 -3.61 26.18
C ALA A 55 -2.62 -4.49 27.43
N HIS A 56 -3.42 -5.58 27.39
CA HIS A 56 -3.59 -6.50 28.51
C HIS A 56 -2.29 -7.24 28.91
N LEU A 57 -1.29 -7.31 28.01
CA LEU A 57 0.00 -7.94 28.31
C LEU A 57 0.83 -7.15 29.33
N ASP A 58 0.52 -5.88 29.55
CA ASP A 58 1.21 -5.04 30.56
C ASP A 58 0.80 -5.41 32.00
N ASP A 59 -0.42 -5.92 32.19
CA ASP A 59 -0.98 -6.28 33.49
C ASP A 59 -0.56 -7.68 33.97
N ASP A 60 -0.15 -8.54 33.04
CA ASP A 60 0.19 -9.93 33.34
C ASP A 60 1.50 -10.07 34.15
N GLU A 61 1.55 -11.03 35.07
CA GLU A 61 2.82 -11.44 35.70
C GLU A 61 3.80 -11.97 34.65
N PRO A 62 5.12 -11.65 34.79
CA PRO A 62 6.13 -12.06 33.82
C PRO A 62 6.41 -13.57 33.92
N GLY A 63 5.44 -14.39 33.57
CA GLY A 63 5.53 -15.85 33.54
C GLY A 63 5.10 -16.43 32.20
N GLY A 64 5.67 -17.58 31.83
CA GLY A 64 5.30 -18.30 30.64
C GLY A 64 6.12 -17.91 29.39
N ASP A 65 5.59 -18.28 28.22
CA ASP A 65 6.20 -18.04 26.93
C ASP A 65 5.81 -16.66 26.42
N LEU A 66 6.78 -15.73 26.43
CA LEU A 66 6.56 -14.34 25.97
C LEU A 66 6.21 -14.27 24.49
N LEU A 67 6.81 -15.15 23.67
CA LEU A 67 6.56 -15.14 22.23
C LEU A 67 5.16 -15.66 21.92
N ALA A 68 4.72 -16.71 22.62
CA ALA A 68 3.36 -17.22 22.46
C ALA A 68 2.29 -16.20 22.90
N LYS A 69 2.57 -15.43 23.98
CA LYS A 69 1.68 -14.34 24.42
C LYS A 69 1.58 -13.24 23.36
N LEU A 70 2.72 -12.81 22.82
CA LEU A 70 2.78 -11.81 21.74
C LEU A 70 2.06 -12.30 20.48
N ASP A 71 2.34 -13.53 20.03
CA ASP A 71 1.69 -14.11 18.86
C ASP A 71 0.16 -14.15 19.01
N SER A 72 -0.32 -14.61 20.20
CA SER A 72 -1.76 -14.66 20.48
C SER A 72 -2.40 -13.28 20.46
N ALA A 73 -1.75 -12.26 21.03
CA ALA A 73 -2.27 -10.89 21.03
C ALA A 73 -2.28 -10.28 19.63
N VAL A 74 -1.23 -10.53 18.82
CA VAL A 74 -1.16 -10.09 17.41
C VAL A 74 -2.29 -10.72 16.59
N ARG A 75 -2.50 -12.02 16.71
CA ARG A 75 -3.63 -12.70 16.04
C ARG A 75 -4.98 -12.15 16.46
N SER A 76 -5.14 -11.83 17.74
CA SER A 76 -6.37 -11.19 18.25
C SER A 76 -6.57 -9.81 17.63
N GLY A 77 -5.53 -8.97 17.58
CA GLY A 77 -5.58 -7.66 16.93
C GLY A 77 -5.90 -7.75 15.44
N ASN A 78 -5.23 -8.68 14.73
CA ASN A 78 -5.50 -8.90 13.31
C ASN A 78 -6.93 -9.40 13.06
N SER A 79 -7.47 -10.25 13.94
CA SER A 79 -8.86 -10.69 13.85
C SER A 79 -9.84 -9.55 14.14
N ALA A 80 -9.48 -8.61 15.04
CA ALA A 80 -10.30 -7.43 15.29
C ALA A 80 -10.38 -6.50 14.06
N ILE A 81 -9.28 -6.36 13.31
CA ILE A 81 -9.27 -5.65 12.01
C ILE A 81 -10.26 -6.32 11.05
N ALA A 82 -10.18 -7.65 10.86
CA ALA A 82 -11.11 -8.39 9.99
C ALA A 82 -12.57 -8.18 10.40
N ALA A 83 -12.87 -8.29 11.69
CA ALA A 83 -14.23 -8.09 12.21
C ALA A 83 -14.73 -6.65 11.99
N GLN A 84 -13.86 -5.66 12.13
CA GLN A 84 -14.21 -4.26 11.89
C GLN A 84 -14.52 -3.99 10.41
N VAL A 85 -13.74 -4.56 9.48
CA VAL A 85 -14.01 -4.47 8.03
C VAL A 85 -15.34 -5.15 7.67
N GLU A 86 -15.68 -6.30 8.31
CA GLU A 86 -16.98 -6.94 8.10
C GLU A 86 -18.16 -6.07 8.55
N MET A 87 -17.97 -5.30 9.65
CA MET A 87 -19.00 -4.38 10.16
C MET A 87 -19.10 -3.09 9.35
N GLU A 88 -17.97 -2.58 8.89
CA GLU A 88 -17.85 -1.33 8.14
C GLU A 88 -17.02 -1.55 6.86
N PRO A 89 -17.64 -2.00 5.76
CA PRO A 89 -16.92 -2.29 4.51
C PRO A 89 -16.20 -1.09 3.87
N ASP A 90 -16.56 0.13 4.26
CA ASP A 90 -15.87 1.35 3.83
C ASP A 90 -14.43 1.44 4.36
N LEU A 91 -14.08 0.62 5.38
CA LEU A 91 -12.74 0.46 5.93
C LEU A 91 -11.92 -0.62 5.22
N GLU A 92 -12.41 -1.22 4.14
CA GLU A 92 -11.66 -2.22 3.36
C GLU A 92 -10.31 -1.66 2.89
N GLY A 93 -9.26 -2.41 3.12
CA GLY A 93 -7.89 -1.99 2.84
C GLY A 93 -7.19 -1.26 3.99
N MET A 94 -7.82 -1.12 5.16
CA MET A 94 -7.12 -0.67 6.36
C MET A 94 -6.11 -1.71 6.82
N GLY A 95 -5.04 -1.22 7.43
CA GLY A 95 -4.02 -2.07 8.02
C GLY A 95 -3.11 -1.29 8.95
N THR A 96 -2.19 -2.00 9.55
CA THR A 96 -1.18 -1.36 10.40
C THR A 96 0.08 -2.23 10.46
N THR A 97 1.22 -1.58 10.66
CA THR A 97 2.44 -2.24 11.12
C THR A 97 2.33 -2.60 12.60
N LEU A 98 3.26 -3.33 13.13
CA LEU A 98 3.43 -3.53 14.57
C LEU A 98 4.87 -3.82 14.92
N THR A 99 5.42 -3.06 15.85
CA THR A 99 6.67 -3.38 16.54
C THR A 99 6.42 -3.31 18.04
N ALA A 100 6.57 -4.44 18.75
CA ALA A 100 6.33 -4.46 20.19
C ALA A 100 7.34 -5.30 20.97
N ILE A 101 7.63 -4.87 22.19
CA ILE A 101 8.51 -5.52 23.16
C ILE A 101 7.70 -5.86 24.41
N LEU A 102 7.72 -7.15 24.79
CA LEU A 102 7.19 -7.62 26.06
C LEU A 102 8.36 -7.96 27.00
N PHE A 103 8.49 -7.20 28.08
CA PHE A 103 9.59 -7.26 29.02
C PHE A 103 9.29 -8.15 30.22
N ALA A 104 10.21 -9.04 30.55
CA ALA A 104 10.10 -9.92 31.72
C ALA A 104 11.46 -10.05 32.44
N GLY A 105 11.82 -9.05 33.21
CA GLY A 105 13.07 -8.98 33.94
C GLY A 105 14.29 -8.89 33.00
N ASN A 106 15.08 -9.95 32.89
CA ASN A 106 16.26 -10.00 32.01
C ASN A 106 15.97 -10.53 30.60
N ARG A 107 14.71 -10.83 30.28
CA ARG A 107 14.30 -11.31 28.96
C ARG A 107 13.26 -10.38 28.36
N LEU A 108 13.30 -10.24 27.06
CA LEU A 108 12.26 -9.57 26.30
C LEU A 108 11.88 -10.40 25.07
N GLY A 109 10.58 -10.51 24.83
CA GLY A 109 10.03 -10.94 23.55
C GLY A 109 9.86 -9.73 22.66
N LEU A 110 10.29 -9.84 21.40
CA LEU A 110 10.09 -8.85 20.34
C LEU A 110 9.18 -9.45 19.29
N VAL A 111 8.13 -8.74 18.91
CA VAL A 111 7.31 -9.03 17.74
C VAL A 111 7.42 -7.88 16.76
N HIS A 112 7.48 -8.22 15.46
CA HIS A 112 7.61 -7.23 14.41
C HIS A 112 6.90 -7.66 13.13
N ILE A 113 6.20 -6.71 12.52
CA ILE A 113 5.54 -6.75 11.21
C ILE A 113 5.54 -5.34 10.62
N GLY A 114 6.04 -5.17 9.40
CA GLY A 114 6.05 -3.91 8.67
C GLY A 114 7.42 -3.25 8.62
N ASP A 115 7.45 -1.92 8.60
CA ASP A 115 8.64 -1.09 8.45
C ASP A 115 8.86 -0.08 9.59
N SER A 116 7.99 -0.09 10.61
CA SER A 116 8.29 0.55 11.89
C SER A 116 9.47 -0.16 12.53
N ARG A 117 10.42 0.58 13.10
CA ARG A 117 11.69 0.01 13.56
C ARG A 117 11.83 -0.08 15.06
N GLY A 118 12.58 -1.07 15.50
CA GLY A 118 13.08 -1.23 16.86
C GLY A 118 14.61 -1.16 16.87
N TYR A 119 15.16 -0.40 17.82
CA TYR A 119 16.60 -0.23 18.01
C TYR A 119 16.99 -0.53 19.45
N LEU A 120 18.20 -1.03 19.62
CA LEU A 120 18.91 -1.15 20.88
C LEU A 120 20.13 -0.20 20.89
N PHE A 121 20.17 0.70 21.84
CA PHE A 121 21.33 1.51 22.13
C PHE A 121 22.00 0.96 23.38
N ARG A 122 23.18 0.37 23.22
CA ARG A 122 23.98 -0.28 24.26
C ARG A 122 25.44 0.08 24.12
N ASP A 123 26.08 0.44 25.21
CA ASP A 123 27.53 0.74 25.26
C ASP A 123 27.94 1.85 24.24
N GLY A 124 27.03 2.76 23.88
CA GLY A 124 27.26 3.84 22.94
C GLY A 124 27.03 3.47 21.47
N GLU A 125 26.63 2.24 21.19
CA GLU A 125 26.34 1.75 19.84
C GLU A 125 24.84 1.57 19.61
N LEU A 126 24.33 2.06 18.47
CA LEU A 126 22.96 1.86 18.01
C LEU A 126 22.88 0.66 17.07
N THR A 127 22.02 -0.28 17.38
CA THR A 127 21.77 -1.46 16.55
C THR A 127 20.28 -1.58 16.24
N GLN A 128 19.89 -1.60 14.97
CA GLN A 128 18.53 -1.97 14.59
C GLN A 128 18.29 -3.45 14.94
N ILE A 129 17.23 -3.72 15.70
CA ILE A 129 16.90 -5.08 16.18
C ILE A 129 15.71 -5.70 15.45
N THR A 130 15.04 -4.94 14.61
CA THR A 130 14.02 -5.38 13.65
C THR A 130 14.62 -5.44 12.24
N LYS A 131 13.90 -6.01 11.32
CA LYS A 131 14.22 -6.01 9.90
C LYS A 131 12.97 -5.66 9.13
N ASP A 132 13.03 -4.60 8.33
CA ASP A 132 11.89 -4.04 7.64
C ASP A 132 11.26 -5.06 6.66
N ASP A 133 9.94 -5.15 6.68
CA ASP A 133 9.16 -5.98 5.76
C ASP A 133 8.79 -5.19 4.49
N THR A 134 9.79 -4.60 3.84
CA THR A 134 9.61 -3.81 2.62
C THR A 134 10.12 -4.53 1.38
N PHE A 135 9.63 -4.10 0.23
CA PHE A 135 10.14 -4.58 -1.06
C PHE A 135 11.63 -4.31 -1.23
N VAL A 136 12.09 -3.12 -0.83
CA VAL A 136 13.51 -2.76 -0.96
C VAL A 136 14.39 -3.60 -0.05
N GLN A 137 13.93 -3.97 1.14
CA GLN A 137 14.66 -4.87 2.03
C GLN A 137 14.81 -6.26 1.39
N THR A 138 13.80 -6.74 0.68
CA THR A 138 13.91 -8.00 -0.09
C THR A 138 15.00 -7.90 -1.16
N LEU A 139 15.11 -6.75 -1.86
CA LEU A 139 16.16 -6.54 -2.85
C LEU A 139 17.56 -6.48 -2.23
N VAL A 140 17.70 -5.90 -1.04
CA VAL A 140 18.96 -5.89 -0.26
C VAL A 140 19.34 -7.31 0.14
N ASP A 141 18.39 -8.10 0.63
CA ASP A 141 18.61 -9.49 1.02
C ASP A 141 19.05 -10.40 -0.14
N GLU A 142 18.49 -10.15 -1.32
CA GLU A 142 18.87 -10.83 -2.57
C GLU A 142 20.21 -10.31 -3.12
N GLY A 143 20.82 -9.30 -2.52
CA GLY A 143 22.06 -8.67 -2.99
C GLY A 143 21.91 -7.92 -4.31
N ARG A 144 20.70 -7.48 -4.65
CA ARG A 144 20.38 -6.76 -5.91
C ARG A 144 20.61 -5.27 -5.79
N ILE A 145 20.49 -4.72 -4.60
CA ILE A 145 20.80 -3.34 -4.25
C ILE A 145 21.55 -3.30 -2.92
N THR A 146 22.27 -2.22 -2.66
CA THR A 146 22.88 -1.97 -1.34
C THR A 146 21.86 -1.34 -0.38
N ALA A 147 22.19 -1.34 0.92
CA ALA A 147 21.35 -0.66 1.93
C ALA A 147 21.23 0.85 1.64
N GLU A 148 22.31 1.50 1.16
CA GLU A 148 22.33 2.91 0.80
C GLU A 148 21.41 3.20 -0.40
N GLU A 149 21.41 2.31 -1.40
CA GLU A 149 20.53 2.44 -2.58
C GLU A 149 19.05 2.24 -2.22
N ALA A 150 18.75 1.42 -1.19
CA ALA A 150 17.39 1.19 -0.71
C ALA A 150 16.72 2.48 -0.21
N HIS A 151 17.45 3.36 0.49
CA HIS A 151 16.92 4.64 1.00
C HIS A 151 16.46 5.59 -0.10
N SER A 152 17.06 5.54 -1.28
CA SER A 152 16.72 6.40 -2.43
C SER A 152 15.81 5.70 -3.47
N HIS A 153 15.42 4.45 -3.23
CA HIS A 153 14.64 3.68 -4.18
C HIS A 153 13.21 4.21 -4.32
N PRO A 154 12.63 4.28 -5.55
CA PRO A 154 11.27 4.80 -5.76
C PRO A 154 10.17 4.02 -5.02
N GLN A 155 10.41 2.76 -4.69
CA GLN A 155 9.48 1.89 -3.98
C GLN A 155 9.93 1.59 -2.53
N ARG A 156 10.66 2.51 -1.88
CA ARG A 156 11.18 2.29 -0.52
C ARG A 156 10.06 2.08 0.52
N SER A 157 8.93 2.76 0.36
CA SER A 157 7.77 2.66 1.26
C SER A 157 6.76 1.57 0.85
N LEU A 158 7.16 0.60 -0.01
CA LEU A 158 6.28 -0.51 -0.37
C LEU A 158 6.40 -1.61 0.68
N ILE A 159 5.43 -1.65 1.59
CA ILE A 159 5.33 -2.66 2.66
C ILE A 159 4.85 -3.99 2.06
N MET A 160 5.51 -5.08 2.43
CA MET A 160 5.22 -6.43 1.97
C MET A 160 4.39 -7.24 2.96
N ARG A 161 4.45 -6.90 4.25
CA ARG A 161 3.68 -7.55 5.32
C ARG A 161 3.13 -6.50 6.28
N ALA A 162 1.82 -6.60 6.59
CA ALA A 162 1.12 -5.76 7.54
C ALA A 162 -0.07 -6.53 8.13
N LEU A 163 -0.61 -6.04 9.23
CA LEU A 163 -1.86 -6.54 9.81
C LEU A 163 -3.04 -5.89 9.08
N THR A 164 -3.75 -6.67 8.28
CA THR A 164 -4.85 -6.20 7.42
C THR A 164 -6.13 -7.03 7.60
N GLY A 165 -6.17 -7.85 8.65
CA GLY A 165 -7.25 -8.82 8.86
C GLY A 165 -7.05 -10.16 8.13
N HIS A 166 -6.09 -10.23 7.19
CA HIS A 166 -5.70 -11.47 6.52
C HIS A 166 -4.63 -12.22 7.32
N GLU A 167 -4.49 -13.52 7.02
CA GLU A 167 -3.47 -14.34 7.68
C GLU A 167 -2.07 -13.81 7.35
N VAL A 168 -1.30 -13.53 8.39
CA VAL A 168 0.08 -13.05 8.29
C VAL A 168 0.89 -13.61 9.47
N GLU A 169 2.14 -13.96 9.21
CA GLU A 169 3.05 -14.52 10.21
C GLU A 169 3.99 -13.42 10.71
N PRO A 170 3.94 -13.06 12.02
CA PRO A 170 4.82 -12.07 12.61
C PRO A 170 6.24 -12.61 12.80
N THR A 171 7.23 -11.74 12.74
CA THR A 171 8.59 -12.06 13.15
C THR A 171 8.69 -12.00 14.67
N LEU A 172 9.01 -13.12 15.31
CA LEU A 172 9.11 -13.25 16.76
C LEU A 172 10.55 -13.58 17.18
N THR A 173 11.10 -12.81 18.12
CA THR A 173 12.49 -12.98 18.57
C THR A 173 12.59 -12.84 20.09
N MET A 174 13.34 -13.74 20.74
CA MET A 174 13.68 -13.62 22.16
C MET A 174 15.06 -12.95 22.30
N ARG A 175 15.17 -11.97 23.19
CA ARG A 175 16.43 -11.27 23.48
C ARG A 175 16.70 -11.17 24.98
N GLU A 176 17.96 -10.91 25.33
CA GLU A 176 18.39 -10.64 26.70
C GLU A 176 18.48 -9.13 26.92
N ALA A 177 17.85 -8.66 28.00
CA ALA A 177 17.93 -7.28 28.44
C ALA A 177 18.98 -7.13 29.57
N ARG A 178 19.70 -6.02 29.59
CA ARG A 178 20.70 -5.68 30.59
C ARG A 178 20.44 -4.28 31.16
N ALA A 179 20.81 -4.10 32.40
CA ALA A 179 20.80 -2.75 32.99
C ALA A 179 21.69 -1.79 32.15
N GLY A 180 21.16 -0.64 31.84
CA GLY A 180 21.81 0.36 30.97
C GLY A 180 21.44 0.25 29.48
N ASP A 181 20.71 -0.77 29.07
CA ASP A 181 20.13 -0.83 27.73
C ASP A 181 19.11 0.29 27.54
N ARG A 182 19.10 0.91 26.36
CA ARG A 182 18.04 1.82 25.92
C ARG A 182 17.41 1.27 24.64
N TYR A 183 16.10 1.10 24.65
CA TYR A 183 15.32 0.70 23.48
C TYR A 183 14.62 1.89 22.86
N LEU A 184 14.57 1.93 21.54
CA LEU A 184 13.75 2.86 20.75
C LEU A 184 12.83 2.03 19.86
N LEU A 185 11.51 2.31 19.90
CA LEU A 185 10.58 1.94 18.84
C LEU A 185 10.17 3.21 18.12
N CYS A 186 10.10 3.18 16.78
CA CYS A 186 9.67 4.33 16.01
C CYS A 186 8.92 3.93 14.74
N SER A 187 8.01 4.79 14.28
CA SER A 187 7.46 4.72 12.93
C SER A 187 8.46 5.20 11.88
N ASP A 188 8.17 4.99 10.60
CA ASP A 188 8.99 5.39 9.47
C ASP A 188 9.14 6.92 9.37
N GLY A 189 8.17 7.68 9.91
CA GLY A 189 8.24 9.14 10.02
C GLY A 189 9.43 9.65 10.81
N LEU A 190 10.08 8.82 11.67
CA LEU A 190 11.38 9.14 12.24
C LEU A 190 12.52 8.63 11.37
N SER A 191 12.53 7.36 11.02
CA SER A 191 13.69 6.67 10.41
C SER A 191 13.92 7.03 8.94
N ASP A 192 12.92 7.57 8.25
CA ASP A 192 13.06 8.04 6.87
C ASP A 192 13.80 9.40 6.78
N PRO A 193 13.40 10.44 7.56
CA PRO A 193 14.04 11.75 7.49
C PRO A 193 15.29 11.90 8.38
N VAL A 194 15.56 10.99 9.33
CA VAL A 194 16.64 11.11 10.33
C VAL A 194 17.58 9.92 10.24
N SER A 195 18.88 10.18 10.05
CA SER A 195 19.88 9.11 9.97
C SER A 195 20.12 8.41 11.31
N ASP A 196 20.57 7.15 11.26
CA ASP A 196 20.87 6.35 12.44
C ASP A 196 21.90 7.01 13.36
N GLU A 197 22.91 7.73 12.80
CA GLU A 197 23.90 8.48 13.60
C GLU A 197 23.23 9.59 14.39
N THR A 198 22.29 10.32 13.77
CA THR A 198 21.55 11.40 14.43
C THR A 198 20.58 10.87 15.49
N ILE A 199 19.96 9.70 15.22
CA ILE A 199 19.14 8.97 16.20
C ILE A 199 20.01 8.57 17.39
N ALA A 200 21.21 8.00 17.14
CA ALA A 200 22.14 7.61 18.19
C ALA A 200 22.56 8.79 19.08
N GLU A 201 22.83 9.97 18.48
CA GLU A 201 23.13 11.19 19.24
C GLU A 201 21.94 11.61 20.15
N ALA A 202 20.71 11.56 19.65
CA ALA A 202 19.53 11.90 20.43
C ALA A 202 19.27 10.91 21.56
N LEU A 203 19.62 9.64 21.38
CA LEU A 203 19.51 8.60 22.40
C LEU A 203 20.58 8.70 23.50
N GLN A 204 21.62 9.51 23.33
CA GLN A 204 22.60 9.81 24.40
C GLN A 204 22.05 10.77 25.46
N ILE A 205 20.91 11.46 25.21
CA ILE A 205 20.25 12.32 26.19
C ILE A 205 19.78 11.47 27.36
N PRO A 206 20.21 11.73 28.62
CA PRO A 206 19.96 10.82 29.74
C PRO A 206 18.48 10.67 30.11
N ASP A 207 17.69 11.74 29.94
CA ASP A 207 16.25 11.71 30.22
C ASP A 207 15.48 11.15 29.03
N VAL A 208 14.68 10.10 29.26
CA VAL A 208 13.91 9.41 28.20
C VAL A 208 12.86 10.32 27.56
N ALA A 209 12.24 11.23 28.33
CA ALA A 209 11.25 12.13 27.81
C ALA A 209 11.85 13.25 26.95
N GLU A 210 13.03 13.77 27.36
CA GLU A 210 13.78 14.73 26.58
C GLU A 210 14.35 14.10 25.31
N SER A 211 14.85 12.86 25.39
CA SER A 211 15.30 12.08 24.23
C SER A 211 14.15 11.88 23.23
N ALA A 212 12.99 11.42 23.70
CA ALA A 212 11.80 11.25 22.85
C ALA A 212 11.37 12.57 22.20
N TYR A 213 11.36 13.67 22.96
CA TYR A 213 11.05 15.00 22.41
C TYR A 213 12.03 15.41 21.33
N ARG A 214 13.34 15.17 21.55
CA ARG A 214 14.40 15.50 20.60
C ARG A 214 14.24 14.72 19.28
N LEU A 215 13.89 13.45 19.34
CA LEU A 215 13.67 12.62 18.16
C LEU A 215 12.51 13.16 17.31
N ILE A 216 11.37 13.48 17.93
CA ILE A 216 10.24 14.11 17.22
C ILE A 216 10.67 15.44 16.58
N GLU A 217 11.39 16.29 17.32
CA GLU A 217 11.87 17.57 16.80
C GLU A 217 12.79 17.39 15.57
N LEU A 218 13.65 16.38 15.57
CA LEU A 218 14.54 16.07 14.45
C LEU A 218 13.75 15.65 13.21
N ALA A 219 12.75 14.78 13.36
CA ALA A 219 11.89 14.36 12.27
C ALA A 219 11.11 15.55 11.66
N LEU A 220 10.54 16.41 12.52
CA LEU A 220 9.85 17.62 12.06
C LEU A 220 10.78 18.60 11.35
N ARG A 221 12.03 18.73 11.80
CA ARG A 221 13.06 19.52 11.10
C ARG A 221 13.48 18.91 9.77
N GLY A 222 13.43 17.57 9.66
CA GLY A 222 13.64 16.83 8.42
C GLY A 222 12.51 17.00 7.40
N GLY A 223 11.45 17.76 7.77
CA GLY A 223 10.31 18.06 6.92
C GLY A 223 8.99 17.48 7.44
N GLY A 224 9.02 16.55 8.40
CA GLY A 224 7.83 15.89 8.96
C GLY A 224 6.88 15.33 7.89
N PRO A 225 7.36 14.50 6.95
CA PRO A 225 6.56 14.07 5.79
C PRO A 225 5.40 13.15 6.20
N ASP A 226 5.53 12.49 7.33
CA ASP A 226 4.56 11.53 7.85
C ASP A 226 4.26 11.74 9.33
N ASN A 227 3.34 10.95 9.88
CA ASN A 227 3.16 10.78 11.30
C ASN A 227 4.49 10.31 11.91
N VAL A 228 4.85 10.84 13.06
CA VAL A 228 6.11 10.48 13.70
C VAL A 228 5.86 10.10 15.15
N THR A 229 6.14 8.86 15.46
CA THR A 229 5.88 8.27 16.77
C THR A 229 7.12 7.55 17.30
N VAL A 230 7.41 7.76 18.58
CA VAL A 230 8.58 7.17 19.24
C VAL A 230 8.24 6.69 20.65
N VAL A 231 8.87 5.57 21.03
CA VAL A 231 8.95 5.09 22.40
C VAL A 231 10.42 4.97 22.76
N VAL A 232 10.85 5.63 23.82
CA VAL A 232 12.20 5.48 24.38
C VAL A 232 12.09 4.84 25.76
N ALA A 233 12.81 3.74 25.99
CA ALA A 233 12.74 3.04 27.26
C ALA A 233 14.14 2.59 27.72
N ASP A 234 14.48 2.89 28.98
CA ASP A 234 15.69 2.43 29.65
C ASP A 234 15.41 1.20 30.50
N VAL A 235 16.29 0.23 30.44
CA VAL A 235 16.34 -0.88 31.40
C VAL A 235 17.16 -0.45 32.60
N VAL A 236 16.49 -0.29 33.73
CA VAL A 236 17.14 0.19 34.97
C VAL A 236 17.00 -0.83 36.08
N ASP A 237 17.99 -0.87 36.98
CA ASP A 237 17.99 -1.71 38.17
C ASP A 237 17.45 -0.89 39.34
N TYR A 238 16.12 -0.96 39.54
CA TYR A 238 15.40 -0.23 40.58
C TYR A 238 14.39 -1.15 41.28
N ASP A 239 14.11 -0.84 42.56
CA ASP A 239 13.08 -1.56 43.32
C ASP A 239 11.64 -1.20 42.92
N TYR A 240 11.45 -0.04 42.30
CA TYR A 240 10.14 0.47 41.88
C TYR A 240 10.25 1.05 40.46
N GLY A 241 9.45 0.51 39.53
CA GLY A 241 9.32 1.01 38.15
C GLY A 241 8.19 2.04 38.03
N GLN A 242 8.11 2.64 36.86
CA GLN A 242 6.97 3.42 36.39
C GLN A 242 5.79 2.44 36.20
N THR A 243 4.59 2.80 36.68
CA THR A 243 3.42 1.90 36.68
C THR A 243 2.26 2.42 35.82
N GLN A 244 2.26 3.71 35.47
CA GLN A 244 1.19 4.28 34.65
C GLN A 244 1.60 4.19 33.16
N PRO A 245 0.78 3.54 32.33
CA PRO A 245 1.06 3.48 30.91
C PRO A 245 0.89 4.87 30.26
N ILE A 246 1.65 5.10 29.23
CA ILE A 246 1.56 6.27 28.34
C ILE A 246 0.94 5.80 27.03
N LEU A 247 -0.16 6.44 26.64
CA LEU A 247 -0.80 6.28 25.35
C LEU A 247 -0.55 7.56 24.54
N ALA A 248 -0.19 7.46 23.26
CA ALA A 248 -0.03 8.61 22.38
C ALA A 248 -0.43 8.25 20.95
N GLY A 249 -0.61 9.27 20.11
CA GLY A 249 -1.13 9.10 18.75
C GLY A 249 -2.64 8.88 18.72
N ALA A 250 -3.13 8.18 17.71
CA ALA A 250 -4.54 7.93 17.48
C ALA A 250 -5.27 7.31 18.67
N VAL A 251 -4.59 6.45 19.44
CA VAL A 251 -5.16 5.77 20.61
C VAL A 251 -5.42 6.70 21.80
N SER A 252 -4.81 7.89 21.86
CA SER A 252 -4.97 8.84 22.98
C SER A 252 -6.16 9.81 22.82
N GLY A 253 -6.76 9.87 21.62
CA GLY A 253 -7.75 10.87 21.25
C GLY A 253 -7.15 12.27 21.03
N ASP A 254 -7.93 13.17 20.43
CA ASP A 254 -7.45 14.50 19.96
C ASP A 254 -7.04 15.49 21.07
N GLU A 255 -7.26 15.19 22.34
CA GLU A 255 -7.06 16.17 23.42
C GLU A 255 -5.59 16.39 23.83
N ASP A 256 -4.69 15.44 23.55
CA ASP A 256 -3.27 15.52 23.92
C ASP A 256 -2.31 15.93 22.79
N GLN A 257 -2.80 16.06 21.58
CA GLN A 257 -2.00 16.53 20.45
C GLN A 257 -1.88 18.06 20.50
N LEU A 258 -0.84 18.57 21.13
CA LEU A 258 -0.38 19.95 20.97
C LEU A 258 0.12 20.12 19.52
N THR A 259 -0.82 20.22 18.59
CA THR A 259 -0.52 20.57 17.21
C THR A 259 0.00 21.99 17.19
N LEU A 260 1.33 22.12 17.09
CA LEU A 260 1.94 23.42 16.76
C LEU A 260 1.40 23.84 15.39
N PRO A 261 0.77 25.02 15.29
CA PRO A 261 0.22 25.45 14.01
C PRO A 261 1.34 25.48 12.96
N ASN A 262 1.08 24.94 11.77
CA ASN A 262 2.03 24.86 10.65
C ASN A 262 2.33 26.27 10.07
N THR A 263 2.74 27.19 10.93
CA THR A 263 3.15 28.55 10.62
C THR A 263 4.63 28.75 10.97
N ALA A 264 5.30 29.69 10.32
CA ALA A 264 6.67 30.06 10.66
C ALA A 264 6.82 30.42 12.15
N ALA A 265 5.79 31.03 12.75
CA ALA A 265 5.75 31.36 14.19
C ALA A 265 5.59 30.11 15.05
N GLY A 266 4.78 29.12 14.65
CA GLY A 266 4.63 27.83 15.33
C GLY A 266 5.94 27.03 15.33
N ARG A 267 6.61 26.97 14.18
CA ARG A 267 7.94 26.35 14.06
C ARG A 267 9.01 27.07 14.89
N ALA A 268 8.97 28.41 14.95
CA ALA A 268 9.87 29.20 15.80
C ALA A 268 9.62 29.01 17.30
N SER A 269 8.36 28.81 17.71
CA SER A 269 7.99 28.51 19.09
C SER A 269 8.45 27.12 19.54
N ALA A 270 8.47 26.15 18.64
CA ALA A 270 9.02 24.82 18.89
C ALA A 270 10.54 24.81 19.12
N ILE A 271 11.25 25.78 18.55
CA ILE A 271 12.70 25.91 18.69
C ILE A 271 13.11 26.52 20.03
N ASN A 272 12.21 27.25 20.70
CA ASN A 272 12.51 27.93 21.96
C ASN A 272 11.33 27.84 22.96
N PRO A 273 11.12 26.68 23.59
CA PRO A 273 10.04 26.53 24.57
C PRO A 273 10.31 27.43 25.77
N ARG A 274 9.47 28.46 25.91
CA ARG A 274 9.45 29.26 27.14
C ARG A 274 9.06 28.33 28.30
N LYS A 275 9.97 28.13 29.26
CA LYS A 275 9.63 27.51 30.55
C LYS A 275 8.58 28.38 31.23
N GLU A 276 7.32 27.99 31.16
CA GLU A 276 6.30 28.57 32.01
C GLU A 276 6.48 28.08 33.45
N VAL A 277 6.91 29.00 34.29
CA VAL A 277 6.92 28.80 35.74
C VAL A 277 5.47 28.76 36.19
N ALA A 278 5.01 27.59 36.60
CA ALA A 278 3.65 27.38 37.12
C ALA A 278 3.40 28.26 38.36
N LYS A 279 2.66 29.34 38.20
CA LYS A 279 2.10 30.14 39.27
C LYS A 279 0.77 29.50 39.71
N ARG A 280 0.78 28.80 40.84
CA ARG A 280 -0.44 28.34 41.47
C ARG A 280 -1.27 29.56 41.92
N VAL A 281 -2.45 29.74 41.32
CA VAL A 281 -3.50 30.66 41.76
C VAL A 281 -4.69 29.82 42.19
N PRO A 282 -5.29 30.04 43.39
CA PRO A 282 -6.45 29.29 43.84
C PRO A 282 -7.69 29.65 43.01
N PRO A 283 -8.68 28.74 42.90
CA PRO A 283 -9.82 28.95 42.03
C PRO A 283 -10.79 29.97 42.60
N GLN A 284 -10.86 31.13 41.98
CA GLN A 284 -11.99 32.05 42.12
C GLN A 284 -12.97 31.78 41.00
N ALA A 285 -14.20 31.47 41.36
CA ALA A 285 -15.30 31.30 40.40
C ALA A 285 -15.59 32.64 39.71
N GLU A 286 -15.04 32.82 38.52
CA GLU A 286 -15.44 33.93 37.65
C GLU A 286 -16.58 33.50 36.71
N THR A 287 -17.67 34.24 36.82
CA THR A 287 -18.79 34.19 35.88
C THR A 287 -18.29 34.54 34.47
N VAL A 288 -18.22 33.53 33.58
CA VAL A 288 -17.81 33.70 32.18
C VAL A 288 -18.83 34.59 31.47
N ASN A 289 -18.47 35.86 31.35
CA ASN A 289 -19.20 36.84 30.53
C ASN A 289 -18.83 36.56 29.05
N ARG A 290 -19.62 35.72 28.36
CA ARG A 290 -19.45 35.44 26.93
C ARG A 290 -19.65 36.73 26.15
N PRO A 291 -18.66 37.19 25.36
CA PRO A 291 -18.83 38.37 24.51
C PRO A 291 -19.96 38.09 23.49
N ARG A 292 -21.01 38.88 23.58
CA ARG A 292 -22.09 38.89 22.57
C ARG A 292 -21.49 39.40 21.25
N TRP A 293 -21.03 38.49 20.39
CA TRP A 293 -20.67 38.82 19.03
C TRP A 293 -21.90 39.46 18.35
N SER A 294 -21.74 40.70 17.87
CA SER A 294 -22.86 41.38 17.21
C SER A 294 -23.26 40.53 15.98
N ARG A 295 -24.53 40.25 15.83
CA ARG A 295 -25.10 39.48 14.67
C ARG A 295 -24.50 39.90 13.33
N ARG A 296 -24.13 41.17 13.17
CA ARG A 296 -23.48 41.72 11.97
C ARG A 296 -22.08 41.12 11.73
N ARG A 297 -21.25 40.93 12.77
CA ARG A 297 -19.92 40.30 12.63
C ARG A 297 -20.05 38.82 12.30
N THR A 298 -20.99 38.11 12.91
CA THR A 298 -21.25 36.71 12.57
C THR A 298 -21.72 36.57 11.13
N PHE A 299 -22.60 37.42 10.65
CA PHE A 299 -23.02 37.43 9.24
C PHE A 299 -21.85 37.75 8.29
N MET A 300 -20.97 38.71 8.62
CA MET A 300 -19.79 39.01 7.78
C MET A 300 -18.84 37.83 7.68
N VAL A 301 -18.57 37.13 8.81
CA VAL A 301 -17.70 35.94 8.79
C VAL A 301 -18.31 34.81 7.98
N ILE A 302 -19.60 34.52 8.14
CA ILE A 302 -20.30 33.50 7.35
C ILE A 302 -20.27 33.86 5.85
N THR A 303 -20.52 35.12 5.49
CA THR A 303 -20.47 35.57 4.09
C THR A 303 -19.06 35.44 3.51
N LEU A 304 -18.02 35.76 4.29
CA LEU A 304 -16.64 35.62 3.87
C LEU A 304 -16.28 34.14 3.64
N VAL A 305 -16.68 33.25 4.53
CA VAL A 305 -16.46 31.79 4.38
C VAL A 305 -17.16 31.27 3.14
N ILE A 306 -18.42 31.66 2.90
CA ILE A 306 -19.15 31.25 1.69
C ILE A 306 -18.43 31.75 0.42
N LEU A 307 -17.94 32.99 0.41
CA LEU A 307 -17.20 33.53 -0.74
C LEU A 307 -15.89 32.77 -1.00
N VAL A 308 -15.15 32.41 0.05
CA VAL A 308 -13.93 31.63 -0.06
C VAL A 308 -14.22 30.22 -0.61
N VAL A 309 -15.28 29.57 -0.12
CA VAL A 309 -15.72 28.26 -0.63
C VAL A 309 -16.14 28.34 -2.10
N LEU A 310 -16.93 29.35 -2.47
CA LEU A 310 -17.34 29.56 -3.87
C LEU A 310 -16.15 29.85 -4.79
N ALA A 311 -15.18 30.64 -4.33
CA ALA A 311 -13.95 30.89 -5.07
C ALA A 311 -13.11 29.62 -5.24
N GLY A 312 -12.99 28.81 -4.17
CA GLY A 312 -12.31 27.51 -4.23
C GLY A 312 -12.97 26.54 -5.21
N LEU A 313 -14.30 26.44 -5.20
CA LEU A 313 -15.07 25.64 -6.15
C LEU A 313 -14.91 26.14 -7.60
N ALA A 314 -14.90 27.45 -7.82
CA ALA A 314 -14.68 28.02 -9.15
C ALA A 314 -13.28 27.74 -9.69
N ILE A 315 -12.24 27.88 -8.84
CA ILE A 315 -10.85 27.55 -9.18
C ILE A 315 -10.72 26.06 -9.45
N GLY A 316 -11.23 25.21 -8.55
CA GLY A 316 -11.20 23.75 -8.70
C GLY A 316 -11.86 23.31 -10.01
N ARG A 317 -13.07 23.87 -10.34
CA ARG A 317 -13.75 23.60 -11.60
C ARG A 317 -12.91 24.03 -12.82
N THR A 318 -12.20 25.14 -12.73
CA THR A 318 -11.35 25.63 -13.83
C THR A 318 -10.14 24.71 -14.05
N VAL A 319 -9.48 24.29 -12.96
CA VAL A 319 -8.36 23.36 -13.02
C VAL A 319 -8.79 22.00 -13.59
N ILE A 320 -9.91 21.44 -13.12
CA ILE A 320 -10.46 20.18 -13.61
C ILE A 320 -10.78 20.28 -15.11
N ARG A 321 -11.39 21.36 -15.58
CA ARG A 321 -11.77 21.54 -16.98
C ARG A 321 -10.62 21.82 -17.93
N ASN A 322 -9.44 22.17 -17.43
CA ASN A 322 -8.25 22.41 -18.24
C ASN A 322 -7.29 21.23 -18.28
N ASN A 323 -7.64 20.12 -17.64
CA ASN A 323 -6.85 18.90 -17.64
C ASN A 323 -7.44 17.88 -18.64
N TYR A 324 -6.58 17.24 -19.44
CA TYR A 324 -6.96 16.24 -20.44
C TYR A 324 -6.04 15.02 -20.33
N TYR A 325 -6.58 13.84 -20.60
CA TYR A 325 -5.82 12.58 -20.62
C TYR A 325 -6.43 11.59 -21.61
N VAL A 326 -5.65 10.60 -22.04
CA VAL A 326 -6.12 9.55 -22.92
C VAL A 326 -6.53 8.33 -22.07
N ALA A 327 -7.77 7.88 -22.27
CA ALA A 327 -8.29 6.68 -21.59
C ALA A 327 -9.33 5.97 -22.46
N GLU A 328 -9.67 4.77 -22.06
CA GLU A 328 -10.81 4.04 -22.62
C GLU A 328 -12.10 4.64 -22.09
N TYR A 329 -13.05 4.88 -22.99
CA TYR A 329 -14.41 5.28 -22.64
C TYR A 329 -15.40 4.53 -23.55
N ASN A 330 -16.25 3.69 -22.96
CA ASN A 330 -17.20 2.81 -23.67
C ASN A 330 -16.56 1.95 -24.78
N GLY A 331 -15.41 1.36 -24.52
CA GLY A 331 -14.70 0.50 -25.47
C GLY A 331 -13.86 1.25 -26.53
N VAL A 332 -13.89 2.57 -26.55
CA VAL A 332 -13.19 3.43 -27.53
C VAL A 332 -12.09 4.23 -26.85
N VAL A 333 -10.93 4.34 -27.51
CA VAL A 333 -9.83 5.17 -27.02
C VAL A 333 -10.15 6.65 -27.25
N SER A 334 -10.27 7.39 -26.16
CA SER A 334 -10.80 8.74 -26.16
C SER A 334 -9.87 9.72 -25.43
N ILE A 335 -9.86 10.98 -25.83
CA ILE A 335 -9.34 12.06 -25.00
C ILE A 335 -10.46 12.47 -24.07
N VAL A 336 -10.21 12.31 -22.77
CA VAL A 336 -11.14 12.62 -21.69
C VAL A 336 -10.72 13.92 -21.04
N ARG A 337 -11.70 14.79 -20.78
CA ARG A 337 -11.49 16.07 -20.11
C ARG A 337 -11.84 15.93 -18.64
N GLY A 338 -10.94 16.33 -17.76
CA GLY A 338 -11.15 16.25 -16.31
C GLY A 338 -10.04 15.50 -15.59
N ILE A 339 -10.33 14.99 -14.41
CA ILE A 339 -9.44 14.23 -13.55
C ILE A 339 -10.02 12.82 -13.36
N GLN A 340 -9.16 11.82 -13.33
CA GLN A 340 -9.56 10.44 -13.02
C GLN A 340 -10.14 10.38 -11.61
N GLY A 341 -11.37 9.85 -11.49
CA GLY A 341 -12.05 9.68 -10.22
C GLY A 341 -13.47 10.21 -10.20
N SER A 342 -14.15 10.01 -9.07
CA SER A 342 -15.49 10.52 -8.79
C SER A 342 -15.48 11.24 -7.45
N LEU A 343 -16.24 12.32 -7.32
CA LEU A 343 -16.45 13.05 -6.06
C LEU A 343 -17.93 13.01 -5.74
N LEU A 344 -18.31 12.52 -4.58
CA LEU A 344 -19.71 12.37 -4.12
C LEU A 344 -20.60 11.62 -5.15
N GLY A 345 -20.07 10.58 -5.79
CA GLY A 345 -20.80 9.82 -6.81
C GLY A 345 -20.95 10.50 -8.18
N MET A 346 -20.37 11.67 -8.39
CA MET A 346 -20.33 12.38 -9.66
C MET A 346 -18.98 12.20 -10.33
N SER A 347 -18.95 11.71 -11.59
CA SER A 347 -17.70 11.62 -12.36
C SER A 347 -17.13 13.02 -12.61
N LEU A 348 -15.82 13.19 -12.33
CA LEU A 348 -15.07 14.42 -12.53
C LEU A 348 -14.46 14.50 -13.94
N HIS A 349 -14.90 13.64 -14.84
CA HIS A 349 -14.40 13.54 -16.21
C HIS A 349 -15.53 13.37 -17.21
N GLU A 350 -15.33 13.89 -18.41
CA GLU A 350 -16.25 13.76 -19.56
C GLU A 350 -15.46 13.45 -20.84
N PRO A 351 -15.95 12.56 -21.73
CA PRO A 351 -15.30 12.32 -23.00
C PRO A 351 -15.35 13.59 -23.88
N TYR A 352 -14.21 13.93 -24.46
CA TYR A 352 -14.07 15.17 -25.24
C TYR A 352 -13.90 14.87 -26.72
N ARG A 353 -12.88 14.08 -27.11
CA ARG A 353 -12.62 13.67 -28.48
C ARG A 353 -12.28 12.19 -28.56
N VAL A 354 -12.57 11.56 -29.71
CA VAL A 354 -12.25 10.16 -29.97
C VAL A 354 -11.32 10.03 -31.15
N GLY A 355 -10.47 9.01 -31.11
CA GLY A 355 -9.62 8.64 -32.23
C GLY A 355 -10.42 7.92 -33.32
N CYS A 356 -10.32 8.38 -34.54
CA CYS A 356 -10.95 7.81 -35.71
C CYS A 356 -9.90 7.50 -36.80
N LEU A 357 -9.86 6.27 -37.28
CA LEU A 357 -8.92 5.78 -38.26
C LEU A 357 -9.58 5.72 -39.65
N ASN A 358 -8.99 6.39 -40.63
CA ASN A 358 -9.46 6.31 -42.01
C ASN A 358 -8.95 5.01 -42.68
N ALA A 359 -9.37 4.74 -43.92
CA ALA A 359 -8.96 3.57 -44.69
C ALA A 359 -7.42 3.47 -44.95
N ARG A 360 -6.69 4.56 -44.73
CA ARG A 360 -5.22 4.60 -44.83
C ARG A 360 -4.52 4.48 -43.48
N ASN A 361 -5.27 4.20 -42.39
CA ASN A 361 -4.78 4.16 -41.00
C ASN A 361 -4.29 5.51 -40.45
N GLU A 362 -4.69 6.63 -41.07
CA GLU A 362 -4.37 7.94 -40.53
C GLU A 362 -5.37 8.29 -39.43
N LEU A 363 -4.85 8.72 -38.30
CA LEU A 363 -5.65 9.12 -37.14
C LEU A 363 -6.23 10.52 -37.36
N SER A 364 -7.54 10.64 -37.31
CA SER A 364 -8.28 11.89 -37.19
C SER A 364 -8.97 11.96 -35.82
N LEU A 365 -9.19 13.17 -35.33
CA LEU A 365 -9.88 13.41 -34.05
C LEU A 365 -11.26 13.97 -34.35
N ILE A 366 -12.28 13.34 -33.82
CA ILE A 366 -13.66 13.79 -33.92
C ILE A 366 -14.23 14.08 -32.52
N ASP A 367 -15.19 15.00 -32.42
CA ASP A 367 -15.86 15.26 -31.15
C ASP A 367 -16.68 14.03 -30.72
N TYR A 368 -16.60 13.68 -29.43
CA TYR A 368 -17.31 12.50 -28.90
C TYR A 368 -18.80 12.50 -29.22
N ASN A 369 -19.45 13.66 -29.14
CA ASN A 369 -20.89 13.79 -29.42
C ASN A 369 -21.26 13.53 -30.88
N GLN A 370 -20.30 13.53 -31.80
CA GLN A 370 -20.52 13.23 -33.24
C GLN A 370 -20.20 11.78 -33.58
N SER A 371 -19.63 11.00 -32.65
CA SER A 371 -19.19 9.61 -32.86
C SER A 371 -20.36 8.61 -33.06
N GLY A 372 -21.61 8.98 -32.82
CA GLY A 372 -22.82 8.15 -33.05
C GLY A 372 -23.43 8.26 -34.43
N GLY A 373 -22.90 9.06 -35.37
CA GLY A 373 -23.40 9.21 -36.72
C GLY A 373 -22.74 8.27 -37.75
N HIS A 374 -23.15 8.36 -39.03
CA HIS A 374 -22.43 7.70 -40.14
C HIS A 374 -21.06 8.36 -40.28
N LEU A 375 -20.01 7.65 -39.89
CA LEU A 375 -18.62 8.09 -39.93
C LEU A 375 -17.91 7.39 -41.08
N ASP A 376 -17.21 8.16 -41.92
CA ASP A 376 -16.31 7.60 -42.96
C ASP A 376 -15.01 7.03 -42.41
N CYS A 377 -14.98 6.68 -41.09
CA CYS A 377 -13.80 6.20 -40.40
C CYS A 377 -14.16 5.22 -39.28
N HIS A 378 -13.23 4.35 -38.92
CA HIS A 378 -13.34 3.37 -37.84
C HIS A 378 -12.90 3.99 -36.50
N LEU A 379 -13.76 3.97 -35.48
CA LEU A 379 -13.40 4.41 -34.14
C LEU A 379 -12.32 3.49 -33.55
N MET A 380 -11.24 4.06 -33.07
CA MET A 380 -10.12 3.33 -32.46
C MET A 380 -10.57 2.67 -31.16
N LYS A 381 -10.73 1.35 -31.18
CA LYS A 381 -11.15 0.58 -30.02
C LYS A 381 -9.94 0.10 -29.21
N LEU A 382 -10.15 -0.17 -27.94
CA LEU A 382 -9.13 -0.72 -27.06
C LEU A 382 -8.53 -2.03 -27.63
N GLN A 383 -9.36 -2.89 -28.23
CA GLN A 383 -8.93 -4.14 -28.86
C GLN A 383 -8.05 -3.97 -30.09
N ASP A 384 -8.01 -2.77 -30.70
CA ASP A 384 -7.16 -2.47 -31.84
C ASP A 384 -5.69 -2.20 -31.44
N LEU A 385 -5.44 -2.06 -30.13
CA LEU A 385 -4.11 -1.86 -29.56
C LEU A 385 -3.45 -3.19 -29.20
N ARG A 386 -2.12 -3.17 -29.10
CA ARG A 386 -1.35 -4.31 -28.59
C ARG A 386 -1.77 -4.66 -27.17
N PRO A 387 -1.81 -5.94 -26.79
CA PRO A 387 -2.18 -6.37 -25.43
C PRO A 387 -1.38 -5.69 -24.31
N SER A 388 -0.09 -5.42 -24.54
CA SER A 388 0.81 -4.73 -23.59
C SER A 388 0.33 -3.32 -23.21
N ASP A 389 -0.32 -2.61 -24.13
CA ASP A 389 -0.64 -1.19 -23.96
C ASP A 389 -2.08 -0.96 -23.48
N ARG A 390 -2.92 -2.01 -23.56
CA ARG A 390 -4.34 -1.92 -23.15
C ARG A 390 -4.54 -1.60 -21.71
N ALA A 391 -3.79 -2.24 -20.81
CA ALA A 391 -3.88 -2.01 -19.38
C ALA A 391 -3.54 -0.55 -19.03
N GLN A 392 -2.54 0.03 -19.70
CA GLN A 392 -2.15 1.42 -19.50
C GLN A 392 -3.24 2.40 -19.97
N VAL A 393 -3.89 2.12 -21.10
CA VAL A 393 -4.98 2.94 -21.63
C VAL A 393 -6.24 2.81 -20.78
N GLN A 394 -6.52 1.62 -20.22
CA GLN A 394 -7.62 1.42 -19.26
C GLN A 394 -7.39 2.19 -17.96
N ALA A 395 -6.18 2.16 -17.42
CA ALA A 395 -5.83 2.93 -16.25
C ALA A 395 -5.79 4.45 -16.52
N GLY A 396 -5.74 4.86 -17.79
CA GLY A 396 -5.57 6.25 -18.24
C GLY A 396 -4.12 6.71 -18.23
N LEU A 397 -3.72 7.36 -19.34
CA LEU A 397 -2.40 7.97 -19.47
C LEU A 397 -2.27 9.22 -18.60
N PRO A 398 -1.04 9.65 -18.25
CA PRO A 398 -0.83 10.85 -17.45
C PRO A 398 -1.58 12.07 -18.00
N GLY A 399 -2.28 12.78 -17.12
CA GLY A 399 -3.03 13.99 -17.46
C GLY A 399 -2.11 15.17 -17.79
N GLY A 400 -2.59 16.07 -18.65
CA GLY A 400 -1.85 17.24 -19.06
C GLY A 400 -2.71 18.22 -19.87
N THR A 401 -2.07 18.98 -20.75
CA THR A 401 -2.75 19.88 -21.69
C THR A 401 -3.43 19.11 -22.83
N LEU A 402 -4.37 19.76 -23.53
CA LEU A 402 -5.03 19.14 -24.70
C LEU A 402 -4.03 18.71 -25.79
N ASP A 403 -2.99 19.52 -26.04
CA ASP A 403 -1.98 19.22 -27.07
C ASP A 403 -1.12 18.01 -26.67
N GLU A 404 -0.82 17.86 -25.39
CA GLU A 404 -0.12 16.66 -24.86
C GLU A 404 -0.98 15.42 -25.01
N ALA A 405 -2.27 15.48 -24.66
CA ALA A 405 -3.19 14.37 -24.83
C ALA A 405 -3.37 13.98 -26.31
N ILE A 406 -3.41 14.97 -27.22
CA ILE A 406 -3.41 14.72 -28.68
C ILE A 406 -2.10 14.04 -29.12
N GLY A 407 -0.96 14.48 -28.60
CA GLY A 407 0.35 13.88 -28.84
C GLY A 407 0.39 12.43 -28.39
N GLN A 408 -0.05 12.14 -27.17
CA GLN A 408 -0.14 10.79 -26.61
C GLN A 408 -1.02 9.87 -27.47
N LEU A 409 -2.19 10.34 -27.90
CA LEU A 409 -3.09 9.56 -28.75
C LEU A 409 -2.49 9.27 -30.14
N ARG A 410 -1.78 10.24 -30.73
CA ARG A 410 -1.05 10.04 -32.01
C ARG A 410 0.08 9.05 -31.85
N ASP A 411 0.86 9.14 -30.79
CA ASP A 411 1.94 8.22 -30.48
C ASP A 411 1.41 6.79 -30.26
N LEU A 412 0.30 6.67 -29.55
CA LEU A 412 -0.38 5.39 -29.34
C LEU A 412 -0.85 4.79 -30.69
N ALA A 413 -1.45 5.60 -31.58
CA ALA A 413 -1.86 5.14 -32.89
C ALA A 413 -0.67 4.75 -33.79
N ALA A 414 0.47 5.43 -33.67
CA ALA A 414 1.64 5.15 -34.47
C ALA A 414 2.41 3.90 -34.01
N LYS A 415 2.45 3.62 -32.69
CA LYS A 415 3.31 2.60 -32.09
C LYS A 415 2.58 1.34 -31.66
N SER A 416 1.31 1.47 -31.27
CA SER A 416 0.57 0.43 -30.54
C SER A 416 -0.60 -0.18 -31.31
N LEU A 417 -0.94 0.30 -32.50
CA LEU A 417 -1.98 -0.29 -33.33
C LEU A 417 -1.54 -1.66 -33.88
N LEU A 418 -2.45 -2.63 -33.81
CA LEU A 418 -2.28 -3.91 -34.46
C LEU A 418 -2.38 -3.78 -35.99
N PRO A 419 -1.64 -4.60 -36.79
CA PRO A 419 -1.79 -4.62 -38.22
C PRO A 419 -3.18 -5.10 -38.64
N LEU A 420 -3.67 -4.76 -39.80
CA LEU A 420 -4.94 -5.27 -40.33
C LEU A 420 -4.85 -6.79 -40.55
N CYS A 421 -5.90 -7.53 -40.22
CA CYS A 421 -5.99 -8.94 -40.53
C CYS A 421 -5.97 -9.16 -42.05
N PRO A 422 -5.22 -10.13 -42.54
CA PRO A 422 -5.23 -10.48 -43.98
C PRO A 422 -6.65 -10.94 -44.38
N PRO A 423 -7.13 -10.60 -45.59
CA PRO A 423 -8.44 -11.05 -46.05
C PRO A 423 -8.49 -12.58 -46.04
N PRO A 424 -9.65 -13.21 -45.73
CA PRO A 424 -9.81 -14.65 -45.74
C PRO A 424 -9.45 -15.14 -47.13
N ARG A 425 -8.50 -16.09 -47.22
CA ARG A 425 -8.14 -16.73 -48.50
C ARG A 425 -9.40 -17.38 -49.05
N ALA A 426 -9.84 -16.94 -50.23
CA ALA A 426 -10.89 -17.58 -51.00
C ALA A 426 -10.52 -19.04 -51.19
N THR A 427 -11.19 -19.95 -50.52
CA THR A 427 -11.10 -21.39 -50.81
C THR A 427 -11.70 -21.61 -52.19
N SER A 428 -10.89 -21.96 -53.14
CA SER A 428 -11.31 -22.43 -54.46
C SER A 428 -12.19 -23.68 -54.26
N PRO A 429 -13.34 -23.81 -54.97
CA PRO A 429 -14.19 -24.95 -54.82
C PRO A 429 -13.50 -26.24 -55.32
N PRO A 430 -13.67 -27.41 -54.68
CA PRO A 430 -13.12 -28.67 -55.17
C PRO A 430 -13.84 -29.09 -56.43
N ALA A 431 -13.04 -29.58 -57.40
CA ALA A 431 -13.51 -30.15 -58.67
C ALA A 431 -14.38 -31.39 -58.44
N PRO A 432 -15.36 -31.65 -59.31
CA PRO A 432 -16.33 -32.76 -59.13
C PRO A 432 -15.64 -34.09 -59.48
N THR A 433 -15.69 -35.05 -58.58
CA THR A 433 -15.38 -36.46 -58.85
C THR A 433 -16.67 -37.24 -58.97
N THR A 434 -16.73 -37.95 -60.05
CA THR A 434 -17.83 -38.75 -60.59
C THR A 434 -18.19 -39.95 -59.66
N THR A 435 -19.44 -40.24 -59.65
CA THR A 435 -20.27 -41.32 -59.14
C THR A 435 -19.68 -42.74 -59.34
N GLU A 436 -19.86 -43.57 -58.28
CA GLU A 436 -20.41 -44.94 -58.45
C GLU A 436 -20.99 -45.44 -57.13
N ASN A 437 -22.26 -45.82 -57.17
CA ASN A 437 -23.04 -46.51 -56.16
C ASN A 437 -23.13 -48.00 -56.55
N PRO A 438 -23.26 -49.00 -55.68
CA PRO A 438 -24.61 -49.29 -55.21
C PRO A 438 -24.79 -49.98 -53.83
N SER A 439 -25.97 -49.69 -53.27
CA SER A 439 -26.87 -50.59 -52.56
C SER A 439 -26.51 -51.29 -51.24
N GLY A 440 -27.40 -51.10 -50.28
CA GLY A 440 -27.60 -51.99 -49.14
C GLY A 440 -28.12 -51.35 -47.84
N THR A 441 -29.42 -51.13 -47.79
CA THR A 441 -30.23 -50.92 -46.56
C THR A 441 -30.61 -52.29 -45.94
N PRO A 442 -31.03 -52.47 -44.65
CA PRO A 442 -31.74 -51.57 -43.76
C PRO A 442 -31.39 -51.65 -42.26
N GLN A 443 -31.87 -50.64 -41.55
CA GLN A 443 -32.28 -50.47 -40.17
C GLN A 443 -33.00 -51.67 -39.47
N PRO A 444 -33.28 -51.75 -38.10
CA PRO A 444 -33.37 -50.71 -37.08
C PRO A 444 -33.02 -51.10 -35.60
N THR A 445 -33.18 -50.13 -34.73
CA THR A 445 -33.76 -50.13 -33.36
C THR A 445 -32.91 -50.31 -32.13
N ASN A 446 -33.03 -49.28 -31.32
CA ASN A 446 -33.42 -49.15 -29.90
C ASN A 446 -32.43 -49.35 -28.73
N THR A 447 -32.34 -48.35 -27.98
CA THR A 447 -32.84 -48.06 -26.61
C THR A 447 -31.89 -48.29 -25.43
N SER A 448 -31.83 -47.25 -24.62
CA SER A 448 -31.77 -47.19 -23.16
C SER A 448 -30.42 -47.00 -22.43
N THR A 449 -30.35 -45.86 -21.84
CA THR A 449 -29.77 -45.49 -20.53
C THR A 449 -30.19 -46.46 -19.40
N PRO A 450 -29.69 -46.47 -18.14
CA PRO A 450 -28.82 -45.58 -17.42
C PRO A 450 -27.87 -46.20 -16.32
N ALA A 451 -27.08 -45.32 -15.71
CA ALA A 451 -26.79 -45.21 -14.27
C ALA A 451 -25.69 -46.02 -13.58
N THR A 452 -24.96 -45.32 -12.79
CA THR A 452 -24.57 -45.52 -11.38
C THR A 452 -23.06 -45.76 -11.10
N SER A 453 -22.54 -44.80 -10.37
CA SER A 453 -21.30 -44.79 -9.55
C SER A 453 -21.40 -45.80 -8.38
N PRO A 454 -20.49 -45.92 -7.41
CA PRO A 454 -19.12 -45.46 -7.16
C PRO A 454 -18.22 -46.52 -6.46
N PRO A 455 -17.24 -46.12 -5.60
CA PRO A 455 -15.89 -46.67 -5.44
C PRO A 455 -15.85 -47.77 -4.33
N PRO A 456 -14.75 -48.22 -3.71
CA PRO A 456 -13.65 -47.54 -3.10
C PRO A 456 -12.31 -48.32 -2.87
N THR A 457 -11.35 -47.58 -2.28
CA THR A 457 -10.39 -47.93 -1.22
C THR A 457 -9.13 -48.74 -1.52
N SER A 458 -8.08 -48.14 -1.13
CA SER A 458 -7.06 -48.44 -0.08
C SER A 458 -5.76 -49.12 -0.47
N SER A 459 -4.75 -48.54 -0.05
CA SER A 459 -3.72 -48.88 0.94
C SER A 459 -2.30 -49.12 0.45
N SER A 460 -1.44 -48.32 1.04
CA SER A 460 -0.17 -48.65 1.76
C SER A 460 1.03 -49.06 0.91
N ALA A 461 2.04 -48.37 1.03
CA ALA A 461 3.13 -48.18 1.98
C ALA A 461 4.51 -48.38 1.35
N THR A 462 5.39 -47.43 1.65
CA THR A 462 6.73 -47.57 2.20
C THR A 462 7.89 -47.98 1.26
N THR A 463 8.82 -47.11 1.08
CA THR A 463 10.22 -47.05 1.53
C THR A 463 11.13 -46.39 0.52
N SER A 464 11.82 -45.36 0.98
CA SER A 464 13.13 -44.91 0.49
C SER A 464 14.23 -45.93 0.96
N PRO A 465 15.51 -45.92 0.53
CA PRO A 465 16.36 -44.77 0.34
C PRO A 465 17.51 -44.89 -0.71
N SER A 466 18.18 -43.75 -0.95
CA SER A 466 19.63 -43.52 -0.94
C SER A 466 20.47 -43.55 -2.23
N ALA A 467 21.20 -42.44 -2.36
CA ALA A 467 22.58 -42.20 -2.84
C ALA A 467 22.87 -42.10 -4.35
N GLY A 468 23.42 -40.92 -4.71
CA GLY A 468 24.14 -40.62 -5.96
C GLY A 468 25.48 -41.36 -6.11
N PRO A 469 26.45 -40.93 -6.95
CA PRO A 469 26.73 -39.66 -7.54
C PRO A 469 27.22 -39.67 -9.06
N SER A 470 27.34 -38.43 -9.62
CA SER A 470 28.33 -37.99 -10.64
C SER A 470 28.64 -38.77 -11.91
N THR A 471 28.51 -38.16 -13.07
CA THR A 471 29.58 -37.70 -13.97
C THR A 471 29.05 -37.33 -15.36
N SER A 472 29.48 -36.15 -15.87
CA SER A 472 29.49 -35.75 -17.29
C SER A 472 30.72 -36.32 -17.96
N PRO A 473 31.02 -36.08 -19.30
CA PRO A 473 30.22 -35.92 -20.52
C PRO A 473 30.73 -36.81 -21.68
N ALA A 474 30.00 -36.90 -22.79
CA ALA A 474 30.63 -37.24 -24.12
C ALA A 474 29.73 -36.83 -25.28
N SER A 475 30.31 -36.18 -26.28
CA SER A 475 29.76 -35.73 -27.56
C SER A 475 29.74 -36.84 -28.62
N PRO A 476 29.20 -36.55 -29.85
CA PRO A 476 28.46 -37.50 -30.69
C PRO A 476 29.28 -38.15 -31.81
N PRO A 477 28.70 -39.03 -32.59
CA PRO A 477 28.85 -39.04 -34.05
C PRO A 477 27.60 -39.63 -34.80
N PRO A 478 27.64 -39.88 -36.13
CA PRO A 478 27.24 -38.92 -37.14
C PRO A 478 26.01 -39.36 -37.99
N SER A 479 25.57 -38.41 -38.83
CA SER A 479 24.57 -38.41 -39.87
C SER A 479 24.34 -39.71 -40.67
N THR A 480 23.06 -40.07 -40.86
CA THR A 480 22.60 -40.67 -42.12
C THR A 480 21.33 -39.90 -42.56
N THR A 481 21.44 -39.41 -43.78
CA THR A 481 20.44 -38.82 -44.61
C THR A 481 19.30 -39.81 -44.89
N ASP A 482 18.06 -39.41 -44.55
CA ASP A 482 16.88 -39.91 -45.24
C ASP A 482 15.93 -38.72 -45.48
N THR A 483 15.77 -38.43 -46.75
CA THR A 483 14.94 -37.39 -47.32
C THR A 483 13.50 -37.88 -47.32
N SER A 484 12.72 -37.50 -46.32
CA SER A 484 11.26 -37.55 -46.37
C SER A 484 10.74 -36.14 -46.17
N SER A 485 10.18 -35.57 -47.20
CA SER A 485 9.50 -34.28 -47.21
C SER A 485 8.32 -34.31 -46.27
N VAL A 486 8.53 -33.86 -45.02
CA VAL A 486 7.43 -33.54 -44.06
C VAL A 486 6.91 -32.16 -44.45
N ALA A 487 5.68 -32.12 -44.93
CA ALA A 487 4.94 -30.87 -45.14
C ALA A 487 4.88 -30.09 -43.80
N THR A 488 5.49 -28.91 -43.80
CA THR A 488 5.41 -27.96 -42.69
C THR A 488 3.94 -27.64 -42.42
N PRO A 489 3.42 -27.80 -41.17
CA PRO A 489 2.05 -27.41 -40.86
C PRO A 489 1.90 -25.90 -41.09
N THR A 490 0.93 -25.53 -41.91
CA THR A 490 0.56 -24.13 -42.14
C THR A 490 0.21 -23.48 -40.79
N PRO A 491 0.82 -22.34 -40.41
CA PRO A 491 0.49 -21.67 -39.20
C PRO A 491 -1.01 -21.31 -39.17
N PRO A 492 -1.66 -21.39 -38.01
CA PRO A 492 -3.08 -21.01 -37.86
C PRO A 492 -3.27 -19.55 -38.31
N PRO A 493 -4.45 -19.18 -38.80
CA PRO A 493 -4.73 -17.81 -39.21
C PRO A 493 -4.57 -16.86 -37.99
N PRO A 494 -4.03 -15.65 -38.18
CA PRO A 494 -3.81 -14.70 -37.11
C PRO A 494 -5.14 -14.35 -36.40
N GLN A 495 -5.12 -14.30 -35.06
CA GLN A 495 -6.32 -14.09 -34.24
C GLN A 495 -6.65 -12.59 -34.15
N PRO A 496 -7.88 -12.18 -34.56
CA PRO A 496 -8.34 -10.81 -34.42
C PRO A 496 -8.34 -10.37 -32.91
N GLY A 497 -7.83 -9.17 -32.64
CA GLY A 497 -7.73 -8.63 -31.29
C GLY A 497 -6.48 -9.07 -30.51
N ILE A 498 -5.66 -10.00 -31.01
CA ILE A 498 -4.41 -10.44 -30.39
C ILE A 498 -3.22 -10.15 -31.32
N GLU A 499 -3.29 -10.63 -32.55
CA GLU A 499 -2.21 -10.52 -33.54
C GLU A 499 -2.53 -9.51 -34.65
N CYS A 500 -3.82 -9.29 -34.93
CA CYS A 500 -4.28 -8.33 -35.94
C CYS A 500 -5.63 -7.73 -35.55
N ARG A 501 -6.02 -6.60 -36.17
CA ARG A 501 -7.32 -5.95 -36.01
C ARG A 501 -8.23 -6.15 -37.21
N ALA A 502 -9.55 -6.15 -37.00
CA ALA A 502 -10.52 -6.26 -38.10
C ALA A 502 -10.44 -5.03 -39.03
N ALA A 503 -10.58 -5.24 -40.34
CA ALA A 503 -10.80 -4.14 -41.27
C ALA A 503 -12.15 -3.48 -40.99
N ALA A 504 -12.22 -2.15 -41.18
CA ALA A 504 -13.44 -1.37 -40.97
C ALA A 504 -14.58 -1.80 -41.90
#